data_e19f94691e2dc0112c99962ab9a90f4a
#
_entry.id   e19f94691e2dc0112c99962ab9a90f4a
#
_cell.length_a   1.000
_cell.length_b   1.000
_cell.length_c   1.000
_cell.angle_alpha   90.00
_cell.angle_beta   90.00
_cell.angle_gamma   90.00
#
_symmetry.space_group_name_H-M   'P 1'
#
loop_
_entity.id
_entity.type
_entity.pdbx_description
1 polymer ?
#
loop_
_entity_poly.entity_id
_entity_poly.type
_entity_poly.pdbx_seq_one_letter_code
_entity_poly.pdbx_strand_id
1 'polypeptide(L)'
;LIANNSYKSFEAEKLHLHFQALYYLNSGNYKAAIRYYRELIDLFDENKDLIQNPPIYYLSAITGILDTLKATHLYDGMSFFTAKLEELEQGQYATEFIFSVKTLIFQYNLSYYINTGNFDDALKYMDSDGKSLLTKASLLGLDAQLKLYMSCTVLYLYLGNLSEARGIMKKILGSGKVFYSLPSFKTARLINLMLQAELGNYEL
;
A
#
# COMPACT_ATOMS: atom_id res chain seq x y z
N LEU A 1 10.72 14.88 -24.35
CA LEU A 1 10.44 16.26 -23.90
C LEU A 1 11.30 16.53 -22.66
N ILE A 2 12.52 16.99 -22.89
CA ILE A 2 13.46 17.35 -21.82
C ILE A 2 13.37 18.85 -21.72
N ALA A 3 12.55 19.33 -20.79
CA ALA A 3 12.65 20.71 -20.39
C ALA A 3 13.93 20.89 -19.57
N ASN A 4 14.72 21.91 -19.89
CA ASN A 4 15.87 22.33 -19.11
C ASN A 4 15.41 22.62 -17.67
N ASN A 5 15.93 21.85 -16.72
CA ASN A 5 15.47 21.77 -15.32
C ASN A 5 16.00 22.92 -14.46
N SER A 6 15.60 24.15 -14.72
CA SER A 6 15.73 25.19 -13.71
C SER A 6 14.34 25.49 -13.13
N TYR A 7 13.87 24.62 -12.20
CA TYR A 7 12.67 24.93 -11.43
C TYR A 7 12.97 26.11 -10.50
N LYS A 8 12.10 27.12 -10.54
CA LYS A 8 12.28 28.33 -9.74
C LYS A 8 11.69 28.19 -8.32
N SER A 9 11.03 27.05 -8.00
CA SER A 9 10.42 26.86 -6.69
C SER A 9 10.29 25.38 -6.34
N PHE A 10 10.32 25.08 -5.05
CA PHE A 10 10.04 23.73 -4.48
C PHE A 10 8.73 23.14 -5.01
N GLU A 11 7.65 23.92 -5.06
CA GLU A 11 6.34 23.47 -5.54
C GLU A 11 6.37 23.01 -7.00
N ALA A 12 7.07 23.76 -7.87
CA ALA A 12 7.17 23.40 -9.28
C ALA A 12 7.98 22.11 -9.48
N GLU A 13 9.08 21.96 -8.74
CA GLU A 13 9.93 20.78 -8.80
C GLU A 13 9.21 19.54 -8.23
N LYS A 14 8.57 19.68 -7.08
CA LYS A 14 7.73 18.65 -6.46
C LYS A 14 6.68 18.12 -7.44
N LEU A 15 5.90 19.00 -8.05
CA LEU A 15 4.86 18.60 -9.00
C LEU A 15 5.42 17.94 -10.24
N HIS A 16 6.55 18.45 -10.76
CA HIS A 16 7.21 17.84 -11.91
C HIS A 16 7.71 16.43 -11.61
N LEU A 17 8.46 16.24 -10.52
CA LEU A 17 8.98 14.95 -10.12
C LEU A 17 7.83 13.94 -9.86
N HIS A 18 6.78 14.39 -9.19
CA HIS A 18 5.60 13.57 -8.93
C HIS A 18 4.91 13.14 -10.24
N PHE A 19 4.72 14.06 -11.16
CA PHE A 19 4.14 13.76 -12.47
C PHE A 19 5.01 12.76 -13.26
N GLN A 20 6.32 12.97 -13.30
CA GLN A 20 7.25 12.06 -14.00
C GLN A 20 7.23 10.66 -13.38
N ALA A 21 7.24 10.56 -12.05
CA ALA A 21 7.17 9.30 -11.34
C ALA A 21 5.90 8.51 -11.71
N LEU A 22 4.73 9.16 -11.65
CA LEU A 22 3.44 8.57 -12.02
C LEU A 22 3.37 8.19 -13.51
N TYR A 23 3.88 9.05 -14.39
CA TYR A 23 3.92 8.77 -15.82
C TYR A 23 4.71 7.49 -16.12
N TYR A 24 5.93 7.38 -15.57
CA TYR A 24 6.77 6.20 -15.79
C TYR A 24 6.22 4.95 -15.11
N LEU A 25 5.60 5.07 -13.93
CA LEU A 25 4.91 3.96 -13.28
C LEU A 25 3.78 3.42 -14.17
N ASN A 26 2.91 4.30 -14.67
CA ASN A 26 1.78 3.91 -15.51
C ASN A 26 2.20 3.41 -16.90
N SER A 27 3.35 3.84 -17.43
CA SER A 27 3.92 3.32 -18.68
C SER A 27 4.71 2.03 -18.52
N GLY A 28 4.83 1.49 -17.30
CA GLY A 28 5.59 0.27 -17.01
C GLY A 28 7.11 0.46 -17.00
N ASN A 29 7.61 1.70 -17.07
CA ASN A 29 9.03 1.99 -16.96
C ASN A 29 9.43 2.13 -15.48
N TYR A 30 9.42 1.02 -14.77
CA TYR A 30 9.66 0.97 -13.33
C TYR A 30 11.02 1.53 -12.90
N LYS A 31 12.06 1.34 -13.73
CA LYS A 31 13.40 1.88 -13.43
C LYS A 31 13.40 3.42 -13.38
N ALA A 32 12.73 4.05 -14.34
CA ALA A 32 12.58 5.50 -14.35
C ALA A 32 11.65 5.97 -13.22
N ALA A 33 10.55 5.26 -12.94
CA ALA A 33 9.66 5.57 -11.84
C ALA A 33 10.39 5.58 -10.48
N ILE A 34 11.18 4.53 -10.19
CA ILE A 34 12.00 4.46 -8.97
C ILE A 34 12.94 5.67 -8.85
N ARG A 35 13.60 6.05 -9.94
CA ARG A 35 14.51 7.21 -9.93
C ARG A 35 13.76 8.49 -9.56
N TYR A 36 12.64 8.79 -10.21
CA TYR A 36 11.89 10.02 -9.95
C TYR A 36 11.24 10.04 -8.56
N TYR A 37 10.78 8.89 -8.05
CA TYR A 37 10.30 8.81 -6.67
C TYR A 37 11.42 9.05 -5.65
N ARG A 38 12.64 8.57 -5.91
CA ARG A 38 13.80 8.86 -5.04
C ARG A 38 14.15 10.35 -5.06
N GLU A 39 14.29 10.94 -6.24
CA GLU A 39 14.53 12.38 -6.40
C GLU A 39 13.44 13.20 -5.66
N LEU A 40 12.18 12.78 -5.72
CA LEU A 40 11.09 13.43 -5.02
C LEU A 40 11.19 13.27 -3.49
N ILE A 41 11.57 12.12 -3.00
CA ILE A 41 11.78 11.87 -1.57
C ILE A 41 12.96 12.70 -1.06
N ASP A 42 14.07 12.72 -1.80
CA ASP A 42 15.25 13.51 -1.47
C ASP A 42 14.92 15.02 -1.42
N LEU A 43 14.12 15.51 -2.39
CA LEU A 43 13.62 16.89 -2.38
C LEU A 43 12.83 17.22 -1.10
N PHE A 44 11.98 16.30 -0.62
CA PHE A 44 11.27 16.48 0.63
C PHE A 44 12.20 16.43 1.85
N ASP A 45 13.15 15.50 1.87
CA ASP A 45 14.09 15.33 2.99
C ASP A 45 15.00 16.57 3.15
N GLU A 46 15.35 17.23 2.03
CA GLU A 46 16.14 18.46 2.01
C GLU A 46 15.31 19.71 2.39
N ASN A 47 13.99 19.66 2.24
CA ASN A 47 13.10 20.82 2.43
C ASN A 47 11.99 20.54 3.44
N LYS A 48 12.35 19.99 4.60
CA LYS A 48 11.37 19.56 5.63
C LYS A 48 10.42 20.66 6.09
N ASP A 49 10.90 21.90 6.14
CA ASP A 49 10.10 23.06 6.56
C ASP A 49 9.02 23.45 5.55
N LEU A 50 9.12 22.98 4.30
CA LEU A 50 8.14 23.22 3.24
C LEU A 50 7.11 22.11 3.08
N ILE A 51 7.21 21.04 3.89
CA ILE A 51 6.29 19.90 3.83
C ILE A 51 4.96 20.30 4.46
N GLN A 52 3.87 20.04 3.72
CA GLN A 52 2.51 20.25 4.22
C GLN A 52 2.20 19.37 5.43
N ASN A 53 1.31 19.84 6.30
CA ASN A 53 0.80 19.04 7.42
C ASN A 53 -0.70 18.73 7.21
N PRO A 54 -1.09 17.45 7.04
CA PRO A 54 -0.25 16.25 6.98
C PRO A 54 0.54 16.11 5.66
N PRO A 55 1.66 15.38 5.66
CA PRO A 55 2.61 15.29 4.53
C PRO A 55 2.13 14.32 3.43
N ILE A 56 0.99 14.60 2.81
CA ILE A 56 0.32 13.69 1.87
C ILE A 56 1.17 13.41 0.63
N TYR A 57 1.85 14.42 0.07
CA TYR A 57 2.70 14.22 -1.12
C TYR A 57 3.94 13.40 -0.80
N TYR A 58 4.53 13.60 0.39
CA TYR A 58 5.65 12.78 0.86
C TYR A 58 5.23 11.34 1.07
N LEU A 59 4.08 11.11 1.73
CA LEU A 59 3.48 9.78 1.86
C LEU A 59 3.22 9.14 0.50
N SER A 60 2.70 9.89 -0.47
CA SER A 60 2.46 9.41 -1.84
C SER A 60 3.76 9.02 -2.56
N ALA A 61 4.85 9.75 -2.35
CA ALA A 61 6.14 9.42 -2.92
C ALA A 61 6.70 8.10 -2.35
N ILE A 62 6.63 7.93 -1.02
CA ILE A 62 7.09 6.71 -0.33
C ILE A 62 6.24 5.51 -0.77
N THR A 63 4.91 5.64 -0.80
CA THR A 63 4.04 4.54 -1.24
C THR A 63 4.23 4.21 -2.71
N GLY A 64 4.45 5.21 -3.56
CA GLY A 64 4.72 5.02 -4.99
C GLY A 64 5.99 4.21 -5.25
N ILE A 65 7.07 4.49 -4.51
CA ILE A 65 8.30 3.70 -4.65
C ILE A 65 8.12 2.28 -4.09
N LEU A 66 7.43 2.12 -2.96
CA LEU A 66 7.15 0.80 -2.38
C LEU A 66 6.29 -0.06 -3.32
N ASP A 67 5.26 0.51 -3.94
CA ASP A 67 4.44 -0.19 -4.94
C ASP A 67 5.27 -0.59 -6.18
N THR A 68 6.20 0.29 -6.60
CA THR A 68 7.09 0.01 -7.73
C THR A 68 8.08 -1.12 -7.39
N LEU A 69 8.68 -1.10 -6.20
CA LEU A 69 9.57 -2.16 -5.72
C LEU A 69 8.85 -3.50 -5.62
N LYS A 70 7.62 -3.49 -5.11
CA LYS A 70 6.76 -4.69 -5.06
C LYS A 70 6.44 -5.22 -6.45
N ALA A 71 6.07 -4.35 -7.39
CA ALA A 71 5.76 -4.74 -8.77
C ALA A 71 6.96 -5.31 -9.54
N THR A 72 8.18 -4.93 -9.14
CA THR A 72 9.44 -5.42 -9.73
C THR A 72 10.10 -6.54 -8.91
N HIS A 73 9.47 -7.01 -7.84
CA HIS A 73 10.01 -8.03 -6.93
C HIS A 73 11.35 -7.65 -6.26
N LEU A 74 11.64 -6.36 -6.12
CA LEU A 74 12.85 -5.82 -5.47
C LEU A 74 12.61 -5.62 -3.96
N TYR A 75 12.28 -6.70 -3.26
CA TYR A 75 11.85 -6.66 -1.86
C TYR A 75 12.93 -6.17 -0.90
N ASP A 76 14.21 -6.45 -1.16
CA ASP A 76 15.32 -6.01 -0.30
C ASP A 76 15.40 -4.48 -0.14
N GLY A 77 14.92 -3.75 -1.13
CA GLY A 77 14.88 -2.29 -1.08
C GLY A 77 13.72 -1.70 -0.27
N MET A 78 12.74 -2.52 0.14
CA MET A 78 11.53 -2.02 0.78
C MET A 78 11.77 -1.53 2.21
N SER A 79 12.67 -2.18 2.97
CA SER A 79 12.92 -1.87 4.39
C SER A 79 13.32 -0.41 4.62
N PHE A 80 14.11 0.17 3.72
CA PHE A 80 14.50 1.58 3.79
C PHE A 80 13.29 2.53 3.71
N PHE A 81 12.32 2.22 2.85
CA PHE A 81 11.15 3.08 2.65
C PHE A 81 10.05 2.80 3.67
N THR A 82 9.94 1.57 4.19
CA THR A 82 9.03 1.30 5.32
C THR A 82 9.52 1.99 6.59
N ALA A 83 10.83 2.10 6.83
CA ALA A 83 11.35 2.90 7.94
C ALA A 83 10.94 4.38 7.85
N LYS A 84 10.88 4.97 6.64
CA LYS A 84 10.34 6.34 6.47
C LYS A 84 8.84 6.46 6.78
N LEU A 85 8.05 5.40 6.54
CA LEU A 85 6.66 5.37 7.00
C LEU A 85 6.57 5.28 8.53
N GLU A 86 7.48 4.53 9.18
CA GLU A 86 7.57 4.45 10.64
C GLU A 86 7.93 5.81 11.26
N GLU A 87 8.81 6.57 10.63
CA GLU A 87 9.09 7.96 11.05
C GLU A 87 7.84 8.84 10.95
N LEU A 88 7.03 8.69 9.89
CA LEU A 88 5.77 9.41 9.76
C LEU A 88 4.73 8.97 10.80
N GLU A 89 4.67 7.68 11.17
CA GLU A 89 3.77 7.18 12.20
C GLU A 89 4.08 7.81 13.56
N GLN A 90 5.36 8.06 13.87
CA GLN A 90 5.81 8.68 15.10
C GLN A 90 5.63 10.20 15.13
N GLY A 91 5.23 10.80 14.03
CA GLY A 91 5.03 12.24 13.91
C GLY A 91 3.80 12.76 14.66
N GLN A 92 3.73 14.08 14.84
CA GLN A 92 2.58 14.74 15.46
C GLN A 92 1.52 15.10 14.40
N TYR A 93 0.75 14.11 13.96
CA TYR A 93 -0.29 14.25 12.96
C TYR A 93 -1.66 13.85 13.51
N ALA A 94 -2.73 14.14 12.77
CA ALA A 94 -4.07 13.69 13.10
C ALA A 94 -4.16 12.16 13.19
N THR A 95 -4.99 11.66 14.11
CA THR A 95 -5.13 10.22 14.40
C THR A 95 -5.47 9.41 13.15
N GLU A 96 -6.30 9.95 12.25
CA GLU A 96 -6.71 9.30 11.02
C GLU A 96 -5.54 9.15 10.04
N PHE A 97 -4.65 10.16 9.97
CA PHE A 97 -3.44 10.08 9.16
C PHE A 97 -2.48 9.02 9.72
N ILE A 98 -2.20 9.06 11.02
CA ILE A 98 -1.35 8.07 11.71
C ILE A 98 -1.91 6.65 11.49
N PHE A 99 -3.22 6.47 11.63
CA PHE A 99 -3.84 5.17 11.41
C PHE A 99 -3.71 4.68 9.95
N SER A 100 -3.80 5.60 9.00
CA SER A 100 -3.58 5.30 7.58
C SER A 100 -2.13 4.89 7.32
N VAL A 101 -1.15 5.61 7.88
CA VAL A 101 0.28 5.28 7.77
C VAL A 101 0.56 3.91 8.41
N LYS A 102 0.07 3.65 9.62
CA LYS A 102 0.20 2.35 10.29
C LYS A 102 -0.35 1.20 9.43
N THR A 103 -1.50 1.43 8.79
CA THR A 103 -2.10 0.44 7.88
C THR A 103 -1.22 0.17 6.66
N LEU A 104 -0.60 1.21 6.09
CA LEU A 104 0.34 1.05 4.98
C LEU A 104 1.59 0.28 5.38
N ILE A 105 2.20 0.59 6.53
CA ILE A 105 3.33 -0.17 7.09
C ILE A 105 2.97 -1.64 7.19
N PHE A 106 1.80 -1.93 7.79
CA PHE A 106 1.31 -3.29 7.91
C PHE A 106 1.18 -3.99 6.55
N GLN A 107 0.56 -3.34 5.57
CA GLN A 107 0.35 -3.93 4.24
C GLN A 107 1.65 -4.20 3.49
N TYR A 108 2.64 -3.30 3.56
CA TYR A 108 3.93 -3.49 2.89
C TYR A 108 4.76 -4.58 3.57
N ASN A 109 4.83 -4.60 4.90
CA ASN A 109 5.53 -5.66 5.62
C ASN A 109 4.87 -7.03 5.42
N LEU A 110 3.53 -7.09 5.46
CA LEU A 110 2.80 -8.32 5.16
C LEU A 110 3.08 -8.81 3.73
N SER A 111 3.08 -7.90 2.76
CA SER A 111 3.42 -8.22 1.38
C SER A 111 4.86 -8.72 1.25
N TYR A 112 5.82 -8.11 1.96
CA TYR A 112 7.19 -8.57 2.03
C TYR A 112 7.28 -10.01 2.56
N TYR A 113 6.69 -10.30 3.72
CA TYR A 113 6.72 -11.64 4.32
C TYR A 113 6.10 -12.71 3.40
N ILE A 114 4.94 -12.42 2.81
CA ILE A 114 4.26 -13.35 1.89
C ILE A 114 5.15 -13.64 0.67
N ASN A 115 5.70 -12.61 0.04
CA ASN A 115 6.44 -12.77 -1.22
C ASN A 115 7.86 -13.32 -1.02
N THR A 116 8.41 -13.25 0.20
CA THR A 116 9.70 -13.88 0.57
C THR A 116 9.53 -15.24 1.21
N GLY A 117 8.31 -15.75 1.36
CA GLY A 117 8.02 -17.07 1.94
C GLY A 117 8.12 -17.12 3.47
N ASN A 118 8.22 -15.97 4.14
CA ASN A 118 8.32 -15.87 5.61
C ASN A 118 6.93 -15.93 6.27
N PHE A 119 6.20 -17.02 6.07
CA PHE A 119 4.80 -17.14 6.50
C PHE A 119 4.61 -17.13 8.01
N ASP A 120 5.56 -17.66 8.79
CA ASP A 120 5.51 -17.65 10.26
C ASP A 120 5.56 -16.20 10.80
N ASP A 121 6.41 -15.37 10.22
CA ASP A 121 6.51 -13.97 10.60
C ASP A 121 5.30 -13.17 10.10
N ALA A 122 4.78 -13.49 8.91
CA ALA A 122 3.52 -12.92 8.43
C ALA A 122 2.36 -13.21 9.39
N LEU A 123 2.27 -14.44 9.92
CA LEU A 123 1.21 -14.84 10.86
C LEU A 123 1.37 -14.12 12.21
N LYS A 124 2.58 -14.08 12.77
CA LYS A 124 2.86 -13.33 14.00
C LYS A 124 2.48 -11.85 13.85
N TYR A 125 2.84 -11.25 12.71
CA TYR A 125 2.54 -9.86 12.42
C TYR A 125 1.04 -9.62 12.25
N MET A 126 0.33 -10.57 11.64
CA MET A 126 -1.14 -10.55 11.58
C MET A 126 -1.77 -10.62 12.98
N ASP A 127 -1.23 -11.44 13.87
CA ASP A 127 -1.74 -11.61 15.23
C ASP A 127 -1.47 -10.39 16.12
N SER A 128 -0.30 -9.73 15.99
CA SER A 128 0.06 -8.55 16.77
C SER A 128 -0.69 -7.29 16.32
N ASP A 129 -0.69 -6.99 15.04
CA ASP A 129 -1.17 -5.73 14.48
C ASP A 129 -2.42 -5.89 13.60
N GLY A 130 -2.44 -6.89 12.73
CA GLY A 130 -3.47 -7.05 11.71
C GLY A 130 -4.88 -7.17 12.26
N LYS A 131 -5.08 -7.92 13.34
CA LYS A 131 -6.40 -8.09 13.99
C LYS A 131 -6.93 -6.76 14.53
N SER A 132 -6.06 -5.94 15.11
CA SER A 132 -6.41 -4.60 15.61
C SER A 132 -6.77 -3.67 14.44
N LEU A 133 -6.00 -3.70 13.34
CA LEU A 133 -6.30 -2.92 12.15
C LEU A 133 -7.63 -3.33 11.50
N LEU A 134 -7.90 -4.63 11.40
CA LEU A 134 -9.17 -5.14 10.87
C LEU A 134 -10.39 -4.71 11.69
N THR A 135 -10.26 -4.58 13.02
CA THR A 135 -11.34 -4.10 13.89
C THR A 135 -11.66 -2.64 13.68
N LYS A 136 -10.66 -1.84 13.34
CA LYS A 136 -10.75 -0.39 13.13
C LYS A 136 -10.78 0.00 11.64
N ALA A 137 -10.92 -0.97 10.74
CA ALA A 137 -10.85 -0.74 9.29
C ALA A 137 -11.86 0.30 8.78
N SER A 138 -13.00 0.48 9.46
CA SER A 138 -13.99 1.51 9.13
C SER A 138 -13.50 2.95 9.26
N LEU A 139 -12.35 3.18 9.94
CA LEU A 139 -11.70 4.49 10.00
C LEU A 139 -10.93 4.83 8.73
N LEU A 140 -10.69 3.86 7.86
CA LEU A 140 -9.98 4.04 6.59
C LEU A 140 -10.96 4.49 5.49
N GLY A 141 -10.43 5.22 4.51
CA GLY A 141 -11.13 5.40 3.24
C GLY A 141 -11.39 4.06 2.55
N LEU A 142 -12.45 3.98 1.75
CA LEU A 142 -12.96 2.72 1.19
C LEU A 142 -11.90 1.90 0.42
N ASP A 143 -11.04 2.54 -0.36
CA ASP A 143 -10.00 1.83 -1.11
C ASP A 143 -8.93 1.24 -0.20
N ALA A 144 -8.49 1.98 0.83
CA ALA A 144 -7.53 1.49 1.82
C ALA A 144 -8.13 0.36 2.66
N GLN A 145 -9.40 0.46 3.04
CA GLN A 145 -10.13 -0.60 3.73
C GLN A 145 -10.20 -1.88 2.90
N LEU A 146 -10.55 -1.75 1.62
CA LEU A 146 -10.62 -2.89 0.70
C LEU A 146 -9.25 -3.55 0.51
N LYS A 147 -8.20 -2.74 0.32
CA LYS A 147 -6.82 -3.25 0.22
C LYS A 147 -6.38 -3.99 1.48
N LEU A 148 -6.70 -3.47 2.67
CA LEU A 148 -6.40 -4.14 3.94
C LEU A 148 -7.09 -5.51 4.02
N TYR A 149 -8.39 -5.57 3.72
CA TYR A 149 -9.11 -6.84 3.70
C TYR A 149 -8.54 -7.84 2.69
N MET A 150 -8.21 -7.39 1.47
CA MET A 150 -7.60 -8.26 0.47
C MET A 150 -6.24 -8.81 0.92
N SER A 151 -5.36 -7.96 1.48
CA SER A 151 -4.05 -8.39 1.96
C SER A 151 -4.15 -9.47 3.03
N CYS A 152 -5.05 -9.30 4.00
CA CYS A 152 -5.28 -10.29 5.04
C CYS A 152 -5.91 -11.58 4.49
N THR A 153 -6.84 -11.47 3.54
CA THR A 153 -7.45 -12.64 2.88
C THR A 153 -6.39 -13.46 2.14
N VAL A 154 -5.49 -12.79 1.41
CA VAL A 154 -4.40 -13.45 0.67
C VAL A 154 -3.46 -14.18 1.62
N LEU A 155 -3.08 -13.58 2.76
CA LEU A 155 -2.28 -14.29 3.78
C LEU A 155 -2.95 -15.60 4.21
N TYR A 156 -4.20 -15.53 4.62
CA TYR A 156 -4.91 -16.72 5.10
C TYR A 156 -5.14 -17.79 4.01
N LEU A 157 -5.25 -17.39 2.73
CA LEU A 157 -5.24 -18.31 1.60
C LEU A 157 -3.90 -19.05 1.49
N TYR A 158 -2.78 -18.32 1.55
CA TYR A 158 -1.44 -18.95 1.51
C TYR A 158 -1.20 -19.91 2.69
N LEU A 159 -1.76 -19.60 3.86
CA LEU A 159 -1.65 -20.43 5.06
C LEU A 159 -2.65 -21.63 5.04
N GLY A 160 -3.52 -21.75 4.03
CA GLY A 160 -4.59 -22.75 4.00
C GLY A 160 -5.68 -22.53 5.05
N ASN A 161 -5.71 -21.37 5.74
CA ASN A 161 -6.74 -21.07 6.72
C ASN A 161 -7.98 -20.45 6.03
N LEU A 162 -8.70 -21.33 5.32
CA LEU A 162 -9.83 -20.94 4.48
C LEU A 162 -11.00 -20.35 5.29
N SER A 163 -11.13 -20.72 6.57
CA SER A 163 -12.17 -20.19 7.46
C SER A 163 -11.99 -18.70 7.71
N GLU A 164 -10.77 -18.29 8.09
CA GLU A 164 -10.43 -16.89 8.32
C GLU A 164 -10.49 -16.07 7.02
N ALA A 165 -9.92 -16.60 5.93
CA ALA A 165 -10.02 -15.99 4.60
C ALA A 165 -11.47 -15.72 4.21
N ARG A 166 -12.37 -16.70 4.40
CA ARG A 166 -13.81 -16.58 4.13
C ARG A 166 -14.47 -15.53 5.04
N GLY A 167 -14.08 -15.51 6.33
CA GLY A 167 -14.59 -14.53 7.29
C GLY A 167 -14.32 -13.09 6.87
N ILE A 168 -13.09 -12.81 6.40
CA ILE A 168 -12.72 -11.47 5.92
C ILE A 168 -13.40 -11.17 4.58
N MET A 169 -13.42 -12.13 3.64
CA MET A 169 -14.06 -11.94 2.34
C MET A 169 -15.55 -11.63 2.46
N LYS A 170 -16.25 -12.22 3.44
CA LYS A 170 -17.65 -11.89 3.76
C LYS A 170 -17.83 -10.41 4.12
N LYS A 171 -16.85 -9.77 4.78
CA LYS A 171 -16.93 -8.31 5.08
C LYS A 171 -16.91 -7.49 3.80
N ILE A 172 -16.10 -7.89 2.81
CA ILE A 172 -16.05 -7.20 1.50
C ILE A 172 -17.39 -7.38 0.75
N LEU A 173 -17.84 -8.62 0.60
CA LEU A 173 -19.03 -8.95 -0.18
C LEU A 173 -20.32 -8.51 0.52
N GLY A 174 -20.36 -8.56 1.85
CA GLY A 174 -21.50 -8.18 2.68
C GLY A 174 -21.69 -6.66 2.84
N SER A 175 -20.70 -5.85 2.45
CA SER A 175 -20.79 -4.39 2.50
C SER A 175 -21.68 -3.79 1.40
N GLY A 176 -22.46 -4.61 0.70
CA GLY A 176 -23.32 -4.19 -0.39
C GLY A 176 -22.53 -3.62 -1.58
N LYS A 177 -23.05 -2.56 -2.19
CA LYS A 177 -22.43 -1.96 -3.40
C LYS A 177 -21.30 -0.96 -3.10
N VAL A 178 -20.92 -0.76 -1.84
CA VAL A 178 -20.00 0.31 -1.41
C VAL A 178 -18.64 0.19 -2.12
N PHE A 179 -18.12 -1.02 -2.30
CA PHE A 179 -16.83 -1.25 -2.95
C PHE A 179 -16.91 -1.42 -4.48
N TYR A 180 -18.11 -1.54 -5.06
CA TYR A 180 -18.25 -1.92 -6.49
C TYR A 180 -17.68 -0.89 -7.47
N SER A 181 -17.67 0.38 -7.10
CA SER A 181 -17.10 1.47 -7.91
C SER A 181 -15.58 1.55 -7.87
N LEU A 182 -14.93 0.83 -6.93
CA LEU A 182 -13.49 0.88 -6.79
C LEU A 182 -12.80 -0.03 -7.83
N PRO A 183 -11.75 0.45 -8.52
CA PRO A 183 -10.98 -0.38 -9.45
C PRO A 183 -10.42 -1.64 -8.80
N SER A 184 -9.98 -1.54 -7.54
CA SER A 184 -9.45 -2.64 -6.71
C SER A 184 -10.49 -3.73 -6.40
N PHE A 185 -11.79 -3.46 -6.54
CA PHE A 185 -12.84 -4.46 -6.33
C PHE A 185 -12.78 -5.64 -7.34
N LYS A 186 -12.28 -5.40 -8.54
CA LYS A 186 -12.04 -6.48 -9.52
C LYS A 186 -11.06 -7.51 -8.97
N THR A 187 -9.98 -7.05 -8.31
CA THR A 187 -9.00 -7.92 -7.64
C THR A 187 -9.64 -8.68 -6.48
N ALA A 188 -10.48 -8.04 -5.68
CA ALA A 188 -11.20 -8.71 -4.60
C ALA A 188 -12.10 -9.85 -5.12
N ARG A 189 -12.75 -9.67 -6.28
CA ARG A 189 -13.53 -10.74 -6.93
C ARG A 189 -12.67 -11.91 -7.37
N LEU A 190 -11.48 -11.66 -7.93
CA LEU A 190 -10.54 -12.72 -8.29
C LEU A 190 -10.06 -13.48 -7.06
N ILE A 191 -9.72 -12.80 -5.97
CA ILE A 191 -9.36 -13.44 -4.69
C ILE A 191 -10.52 -14.29 -4.18
N ASN A 192 -11.77 -13.81 -4.29
CA ASN A 192 -12.93 -14.62 -3.89
C ASN A 192 -13.09 -15.87 -4.77
N LEU A 193 -12.87 -15.79 -6.08
CA LEU A 193 -12.89 -16.95 -6.96
C LEU A 193 -11.83 -18.00 -6.56
N MET A 194 -10.61 -17.56 -6.25
CA MET A 194 -9.56 -18.44 -5.74
C MET A 194 -10.01 -19.10 -4.43
N LEU A 195 -10.57 -18.34 -3.49
CA LEU A 195 -11.09 -18.87 -2.24
C LEU A 195 -12.22 -19.90 -2.44
N GLN A 196 -13.15 -19.65 -3.37
CA GLN A 196 -14.22 -20.61 -3.67
C GLN A 196 -13.65 -21.89 -4.28
N ALA A 197 -12.66 -21.80 -5.17
CA ALA A 197 -11.98 -22.97 -5.73
C ALA A 197 -11.30 -23.81 -4.64
N GLU A 198 -10.58 -23.18 -3.71
CA GLU A 198 -9.95 -23.88 -2.58
C GLU A 198 -10.97 -24.51 -1.61
N LEU A 199 -12.17 -23.93 -1.49
CA LEU A 199 -13.27 -24.47 -0.72
C LEU A 199 -14.03 -25.61 -1.44
N GLY A 200 -13.66 -25.93 -2.69
CA GLY A 200 -14.35 -26.94 -3.50
C GLY A 200 -15.70 -26.48 -4.06
N ASN A 201 -16.02 -25.21 -4.01
CA ASN A 201 -17.27 -24.64 -4.54
C ASN A 201 -17.08 -24.28 -6.02
N TYR A 202 -17.26 -25.24 -6.92
CA TYR A 202 -17.09 -25.06 -8.37
C TYR A 202 -18.36 -24.59 -9.10
N GLU A 203 -19.51 -24.59 -8.43
CA GLU A 203 -20.76 -24.05 -8.95
C GLU A 203 -20.87 -22.57 -8.56
N LEU A 204 -20.64 -21.68 -9.54
CA LEU A 204 -20.75 -20.23 -9.42
C LEU A 204 -21.97 -19.72 -10.20
#